data_c492e47a927f27b0bc4dc1b0da00fad6
#
_entry.id   c492e47a927f27b0bc4dc1b0da00fad6
#
_cell.length_a   1.000
_cell.length_b   1.000
_cell.length_c   1.000
_cell.angle_alpha   90.00
_cell.angle_beta   90.00
_cell.angle_gamma   90.00
#
_symmetry.space_group_name_H-M   'P 1'
#
loop_
_entity.id
_entity.type
_entity.pdbx_description
1 polymer ?
#
loop_
_entity_poly.entity_id
_entity_poly.type
_entity_poly.pdbx_seq_one_letter_code
_entity_poly.pdbx_strand_id
1 'polypeptide(L)'
;MKRLSFFLFLCFAVSTNAQSIYRTACQGNIERLDSLLVSTDINTQDQRGRTLLHWAVGCTKKAMFEHLIEKGIQIDVPDNEGATPLYMAVRFQNLELFDRLVDLLPNTDWKMNSGGKLFEKAILNRDLSFVQKLTELGVPLDVTTTKGSTPLEIALRIQADSISNWLEAHGANKNLIRLVEAKGPYLGQQPPQLEAKLFAPNFISTEEYEFGSVFNTAGDEFFYGVDLGGRNVIRYSKLSKGVWSKPETILSHEKYGYNDPFLSPDENRLYFISNQALDGLGDPKDIDIWYVERQGEGWSAPINAGPNINSKSEEYYISFTEEGTMYFASDKNQNHHDIYYSKYKGGRFMEAVKLGPAINTEAYEADVYVDPKETYLIFCAQREGGLGRGDLYISFKDKEGNWTPSVNMGDNVNTQGHELCPFVTADGKYLFYTSRQDIYWISTTVFESLRP
;
A
#
# COMPACT_ATOMS: atom_id res chain seq x y z
N MET A 1 27.91 2.48 -1.95
CA MET A 1 27.30 2.46 -3.29
C MET A 1 25.93 3.12 -3.17
N LYS A 2 25.69 4.23 -3.87
CA LYS A 2 24.48 5.06 -3.74
C LYS A 2 23.29 4.27 -4.26
N ARG A 3 22.32 3.99 -3.38
CA ARG A 3 21.02 3.40 -3.75
C ARG A 3 20.17 4.47 -4.42
N LEU A 4 19.99 4.37 -5.73
CA LEU A 4 18.96 5.10 -6.46
C LEU A 4 17.62 4.39 -6.17
N SER A 5 16.78 4.97 -5.33
CA SER A 5 15.39 4.56 -5.21
C SER A 5 14.65 4.98 -6.48
N PHE A 6 14.22 4.01 -7.26
CA PHE A 6 13.40 4.21 -8.44
C PHE A 6 12.00 4.67 -8.02
N PHE A 7 11.71 5.96 -8.19
CA PHE A 7 10.35 6.48 -8.18
C PHE A 7 9.69 6.08 -9.50
N LEU A 8 8.74 5.17 -9.46
CA LEU A 8 7.84 4.94 -10.59
C LEU A 8 6.93 6.17 -10.71
N PHE A 9 7.26 7.04 -11.66
CA PHE A 9 6.44 8.17 -12.07
C PHE A 9 5.36 7.66 -13.04
N LEU A 10 4.16 7.38 -12.55
CA LEU A 10 2.97 7.36 -13.38
C LEU A 10 2.58 8.82 -13.67
N CYS A 11 2.95 9.28 -14.87
CA CYS A 11 2.49 10.55 -15.42
C CYS A 11 1.08 10.39 -15.96
N PHE A 12 0.10 11.05 -15.36
CA PHE A 12 -1.19 11.30 -15.99
C PHE A 12 -1.44 12.79 -16.16
N ALA A 13 -2.01 13.13 -17.29
CA ALA A 13 -2.21 14.48 -17.79
C ALA A 13 -3.24 15.24 -16.94
N VAL A 14 -2.75 16.13 -16.09
CA VAL A 14 -3.53 17.26 -15.56
C VAL A 14 -2.69 18.52 -15.80
N SER A 15 -3.31 19.55 -16.35
CA SER A 15 -2.81 20.84 -16.82
C SER A 15 -1.28 21.03 -16.77
N THR A 16 -0.67 21.15 -17.91
CA THR A 16 0.79 21.14 -18.17
C THR A 16 1.63 22.12 -17.34
N ASN A 17 1.04 23.11 -16.68
CA ASN A 17 1.75 24.07 -15.84
C ASN A 17 1.88 23.66 -14.37
N ALA A 18 0.87 23.08 -13.74
CA ALA A 18 0.91 22.72 -12.31
C ALA A 18 1.88 21.55 -12.03
N GLN A 19 1.86 20.50 -12.85
CA GLN A 19 2.86 19.41 -12.74
C GLN A 19 4.28 19.88 -13.04
N SER A 20 4.44 20.92 -13.86
CA SER A 20 5.74 21.49 -14.20
C SER A 20 6.46 22.11 -12.99
N ILE A 21 5.76 22.80 -12.08
CA ILE A 21 6.40 23.51 -10.96
C ILE A 21 6.96 22.55 -9.90
N TYR A 22 6.22 21.50 -9.52
CA TYR A 22 6.68 20.49 -8.55
C TYR A 22 7.85 19.68 -9.09
N ARG A 23 7.76 19.28 -10.36
CA ARG A 23 8.85 18.60 -11.05
C ARG A 23 10.10 19.48 -11.12
N THR A 24 9.93 20.79 -11.35
CA THR A 24 11.01 21.77 -11.36
C THR A 24 11.69 21.86 -9.99
N ALA A 25 10.91 21.91 -8.90
CA ALA A 25 11.45 21.89 -7.53
C ALA A 25 12.23 20.59 -7.25
N CYS A 26 11.70 19.42 -7.64
CA CYS A 26 12.37 18.13 -7.52
C CYS A 26 13.65 18.05 -8.36
N GLN A 27 13.72 18.68 -9.53
CA GLN A 27 14.92 18.75 -10.37
C GLN A 27 15.97 19.72 -9.82
N GLY A 28 15.57 20.67 -8.96
CA GLY A 28 16.49 21.69 -8.42
C GLY A 28 16.79 22.84 -9.39
N ASN A 29 15.93 23.07 -10.39
CA ASN A 29 16.13 24.13 -11.37
C ASN A 29 15.53 25.47 -10.86
N ILE A 30 16.36 26.26 -10.20
CA ILE A 30 15.98 27.52 -9.53
C ILE A 30 15.48 28.56 -10.55
N GLU A 31 16.21 28.78 -11.66
CA GLU A 31 15.82 29.80 -12.65
C GLU A 31 14.46 29.52 -13.26
N ARG A 32 14.19 28.26 -13.57
CA ARG A 32 12.89 27.82 -14.09
C ARG A 32 11.79 27.95 -13.01
N LEU A 33 12.10 27.62 -11.76
CA LEU A 33 11.14 27.80 -10.66
C LEU A 33 10.75 29.27 -10.51
N ASP A 34 11.71 30.19 -10.51
CA ASP A 34 11.47 31.62 -10.41
C ASP A 34 10.59 32.15 -11.53
N SER A 35 10.79 31.67 -12.75
CA SER A 35 9.93 32.04 -13.88
C SER A 35 8.48 31.55 -13.71
N LEU A 36 8.27 30.40 -13.09
CA LEU A 36 6.94 29.86 -12.82
C LEU A 36 6.25 30.56 -11.64
N LEU A 37 6.99 31.00 -10.64
CA LEU A 37 6.50 31.70 -9.46
C LEU A 37 6.01 33.13 -9.77
N VAL A 38 6.31 33.69 -10.92
CA VAL A 38 5.74 34.99 -11.36
C VAL A 38 4.21 34.96 -11.40
N SER A 39 3.62 33.81 -11.71
CA SER A 39 2.17 33.64 -11.87
C SER A 39 1.56 32.56 -10.93
N THR A 40 2.36 31.99 -10.03
CA THR A 40 1.93 30.90 -9.14
C THR A 40 2.34 31.21 -7.71
N ASP A 41 1.43 30.97 -6.77
CA ASP A 41 1.74 31.12 -5.32
C ASP A 41 2.81 30.09 -4.93
N ILE A 42 3.82 30.57 -4.17
CA ILE A 42 4.89 29.70 -3.64
C ILE A 42 4.37 28.60 -2.70
N ASN A 43 3.23 28.82 -2.03
CA ASN A 43 2.59 27.89 -1.12
C ASN A 43 1.57 26.99 -1.82
N THR A 44 1.53 26.98 -3.16
CA THR A 44 0.67 26.07 -3.92
C THR A 44 0.90 24.61 -3.52
N GLN A 45 -0.17 23.83 -3.51
CA GLN A 45 -0.15 22.41 -3.16
C GLN A 45 -0.54 21.55 -4.37
N ASP A 46 0.11 20.39 -4.49
CA ASP A 46 -0.28 19.38 -5.47
C ASP A 46 -1.57 18.65 -5.02
N GLN A 47 -2.05 17.72 -5.83
CA GLN A 47 -3.25 16.93 -5.54
C GLN A 47 -3.16 16.11 -4.23
N ARG A 48 -1.95 15.90 -3.71
CA ARG A 48 -1.71 15.23 -2.42
C ARG A 48 -1.53 16.22 -1.26
N GLY A 49 -1.76 17.50 -1.48
CA GLY A 49 -1.50 18.54 -0.49
C GLY A 49 -0.03 18.88 -0.27
N ARG A 50 0.91 18.39 -1.11
CA ARG A 50 2.34 18.61 -0.94
C ARG A 50 2.75 19.94 -1.53
N THR A 51 3.50 20.72 -0.77
CA THR A 51 4.09 21.99 -1.20
C THR A 51 5.39 21.78 -2.00
N LEU A 52 5.92 22.84 -2.60
CA LEU A 52 7.24 22.82 -3.25
C LEU A 52 8.35 22.39 -2.28
N LEU A 53 8.20 22.69 -0.98
CA LEU A 53 9.18 22.30 0.04
C LEU A 53 9.20 20.77 0.26
N HIS A 54 8.04 20.11 0.27
CA HIS A 54 7.97 18.64 0.31
C HIS A 54 8.76 18.00 -0.85
N TRP A 55 8.61 18.57 -2.04
CA TRP A 55 9.30 18.08 -3.24
C TRP A 55 10.81 18.34 -3.19
N ALA A 56 11.23 19.52 -2.75
CA ALA A 56 12.65 19.85 -2.60
C ALA A 56 13.34 18.94 -1.57
N VAL A 57 12.69 18.70 -0.42
CA VAL A 57 13.19 17.79 0.62
C VAL A 57 13.18 16.34 0.14
N GLY A 58 12.06 15.86 -0.41
CA GLY A 58 11.92 14.48 -0.90
C GLY A 58 12.91 14.12 -2.01
N CYS A 59 13.27 15.09 -2.86
CA CYS A 59 14.27 14.92 -3.91
C CYS A 59 15.68 15.34 -3.49
N THR A 60 15.91 15.62 -2.21
CA THR A 60 17.20 15.98 -1.62
C THR A 60 17.90 17.17 -2.30
N LYS A 61 17.13 18.20 -2.68
CA LYS A 61 17.63 19.38 -3.42
C LYS A 61 17.92 20.54 -2.46
N LYS A 62 19.07 20.53 -1.78
CA LYS A 62 19.46 21.51 -0.78
C LYS A 62 19.40 22.95 -1.31
N ALA A 63 20.00 23.25 -2.47
CA ALA A 63 19.99 24.60 -3.04
C ALA A 63 18.54 25.10 -3.30
N MET A 64 17.67 24.23 -3.80
CA MET A 64 16.26 24.53 -4.01
C MET A 64 15.53 24.74 -2.68
N PHE A 65 15.83 23.92 -1.67
CA PHE A 65 15.30 24.07 -0.33
C PHE A 65 15.63 25.47 0.26
N GLU A 66 16.91 25.85 0.28
CA GLU A 66 17.32 27.17 0.82
C GLU A 66 16.70 28.32 0.01
N HIS A 67 16.64 28.21 -1.31
CA HIS A 67 15.99 29.21 -2.15
C HIS A 67 14.51 29.40 -1.84
N LEU A 68 13.77 28.29 -1.58
CA LEU A 68 12.36 28.35 -1.17
C LEU A 68 12.20 28.98 0.21
N ILE A 69 13.12 28.70 1.16
CA ILE A 69 13.14 29.33 2.49
C ILE A 69 13.37 30.85 2.38
N GLU A 70 14.35 31.26 1.57
CA GLU A 70 14.63 32.70 1.33
C GLU A 70 13.42 33.45 0.72
N LYS A 71 12.63 32.75 -0.09
CA LYS A 71 11.40 33.30 -0.68
C LYS A 71 10.20 33.29 0.27
N GLY A 72 10.33 32.76 1.48
CA GLY A 72 9.29 32.80 2.51
C GLY A 72 8.21 31.73 2.36
N ILE A 73 8.54 30.55 1.83
CA ILE A 73 7.61 29.40 1.79
C ILE A 73 7.18 28.98 3.21
N GLN A 74 5.95 28.54 3.37
CA GLN A 74 5.48 27.95 4.64
C GLN A 74 6.19 26.61 4.89
N ILE A 75 6.76 26.45 6.11
CA ILE A 75 7.69 25.36 6.41
C ILE A 75 6.96 24.11 6.92
N ASP A 76 5.96 24.27 7.78
CA ASP A 76 5.29 23.18 8.49
C ASP A 76 3.86 22.96 7.97
N VAL A 77 3.73 22.75 6.67
CA VAL A 77 2.44 22.48 6.03
C VAL A 77 2.30 20.96 5.89
N PRO A 78 1.27 20.32 6.49
CA PRO A 78 1.03 18.89 6.27
C PRO A 78 0.41 18.65 4.88
N ASP A 79 0.75 17.53 4.28
CA ASP A 79 0.04 17.01 3.11
C ASP A 79 -1.29 16.31 3.51
N ASN A 80 -2.04 15.78 2.55
CA ASN A 80 -3.33 15.12 2.80
C ASN A 80 -3.24 13.86 3.71
N GLU A 81 -2.04 13.32 3.89
CA GLU A 81 -1.75 12.20 4.79
C GLU A 81 -1.16 12.69 6.14
N GLY A 82 -1.07 14.02 6.31
CA GLY A 82 -0.48 14.66 7.48
C GLY A 82 1.04 14.56 7.54
N ALA A 83 1.71 14.27 6.42
CA ALA A 83 3.16 14.31 6.34
C ALA A 83 3.64 15.76 6.11
N THR A 84 4.62 16.21 6.90
CA THR A 84 5.25 17.54 6.79
C THR A 84 6.57 17.43 6.02
N PRO A 85 7.18 18.54 5.58
CA PRO A 85 8.55 18.52 5.07
C PRO A 85 9.56 17.91 6.04
N LEU A 86 9.37 18.08 7.37
CA LEU A 86 10.20 17.44 8.39
C LEU A 86 10.06 15.90 8.36
N TYR A 87 8.84 15.38 8.22
CA TYR A 87 8.60 13.94 8.03
C TYR A 87 9.25 13.43 6.75
N MET A 88 9.21 14.20 5.66
CA MET A 88 9.88 13.81 4.40
C MET A 88 11.40 13.70 4.57
N ALA A 89 12.02 14.57 5.38
CA ALA A 89 13.46 14.46 5.67
C ALA A 89 13.80 13.15 6.40
N VAL A 90 12.99 12.71 7.36
CA VAL A 90 13.13 11.40 8.02
C VAL A 90 12.88 10.25 7.02
N ARG A 91 11.81 10.35 6.23
CA ARG A 91 11.43 9.34 5.24
C ARG A 91 12.55 9.05 4.23
N PHE A 92 13.25 10.09 3.78
CA PHE A 92 14.33 9.97 2.80
C PHE A 92 15.72 9.98 3.42
N GLN A 93 15.79 9.81 4.76
CA GLN A 93 17.04 9.67 5.51
C GLN A 93 18.00 10.85 5.26
N ASN A 94 17.47 12.07 5.17
CA ASN A 94 18.24 13.29 4.95
C ASN A 94 18.42 14.07 6.24
N LEU A 95 19.43 13.71 7.02
CA LEU A 95 19.71 14.33 8.33
C LEU A 95 20.07 15.82 8.21
N GLU A 96 20.74 16.24 7.14
CA GLU A 96 21.12 17.64 6.92
C GLU A 96 19.90 18.55 6.76
N LEU A 97 18.95 18.16 5.89
CA LEU A 97 17.70 18.92 5.72
C LEU A 97 16.79 18.81 6.93
N PHE A 98 16.84 17.69 7.65
CA PHE A 98 16.12 17.53 8.91
C PHE A 98 16.61 18.56 9.95
N ASP A 99 17.93 18.63 10.21
CA ASP A 99 18.52 19.59 11.15
C ASP A 99 18.17 21.04 10.76
N ARG A 100 18.28 21.33 9.47
CA ARG A 100 17.94 22.67 8.97
C ARG A 100 16.46 23.03 9.18
N LEU A 101 15.54 22.09 8.99
CA LEU A 101 14.12 22.29 9.28
C LEU A 101 13.85 22.49 10.77
N VAL A 102 14.50 21.72 11.64
CA VAL A 102 14.39 21.86 13.09
C VAL A 102 14.84 23.25 13.54
N ASP A 103 15.94 23.78 12.99
CA ASP A 103 16.42 25.14 13.29
C ASP A 103 15.42 26.23 12.88
N LEU A 104 14.65 26.00 11.83
CA LEU A 104 13.62 26.89 11.33
C LEU A 104 12.28 26.81 12.08
N LEU A 105 12.11 25.77 12.90
CA LEU A 105 10.89 25.48 13.66
C LEU A 105 11.10 25.55 15.19
N PRO A 106 11.66 26.64 15.77
CA PRO A 106 12.16 26.65 17.14
C PRO A 106 11.07 26.56 18.24
N ASN A 107 9.83 26.91 17.92
CA ASN A 107 8.73 27.02 18.88
C ASN A 107 7.56 26.07 18.59
N THR A 108 7.79 24.98 17.91
CA THR A 108 6.70 24.10 17.49
C THR A 108 6.49 22.97 18.48
N ASP A 109 5.23 22.66 18.75
CA ASP A 109 4.80 21.45 19.45
C ASP A 109 4.98 20.18 18.59
N TRP A 110 5.80 20.27 17.50
CA TRP A 110 6.02 19.16 16.59
C TRP A 110 6.50 17.91 17.32
N LYS A 111 7.23 18.07 18.43
CA LYS A 111 7.70 16.95 19.25
C LYS A 111 6.55 16.12 19.80
N MET A 112 5.46 16.76 20.21
CA MET A 112 4.26 16.07 20.71
C MET A 112 3.30 15.70 19.58
N ASN A 113 3.11 16.59 18.61
CA ASN A 113 2.11 16.40 17.54
C ASN A 113 2.61 15.48 16.42
N SER A 114 3.91 15.51 16.11
CA SER A 114 4.51 14.73 15.02
C SER A 114 5.57 13.75 15.48
N GLY A 115 6.04 13.83 16.72
CA GLY A 115 7.15 13.02 17.23
C GLY A 115 6.93 11.51 17.10
N GLY A 116 5.70 11.06 17.36
CA GLY A 116 5.31 9.67 17.17
C GLY A 116 5.47 9.20 15.72
N LYS A 117 5.00 9.98 14.75
CA LYS A 117 5.17 9.72 13.31
C LYS A 117 6.64 9.75 12.87
N LEU A 118 7.44 10.64 13.44
CA LEU A 118 8.87 10.73 13.12
C LEU A 118 9.64 9.52 13.65
N PHE A 119 9.38 9.11 14.91
CA PHE A 119 9.94 7.87 15.46
C PHE A 119 9.50 6.65 14.66
N GLU A 120 8.20 6.53 14.38
CA GLU A 120 7.66 5.47 13.53
C GLU A 120 8.47 5.36 12.25
N LYS A 121 8.62 6.47 11.50
CA LYS A 121 9.31 6.44 10.20
C LYS A 121 10.81 6.15 10.33
N ALA A 122 11.48 6.67 11.34
CA ALA A 122 12.87 6.37 11.63
C ALA A 122 13.09 4.87 11.94
N ILE A 123 12.17 4.28 12.74
CA ILE A 123 12.23 2.87 13.12
C ILE A 123 11.92 1.96 11.92
N LEU A 124 10.90 2.27 11.12
CA LEU A 124 10.57 1.53 9.90
C LEU A 124 11.72 1.58 8.88
N ASN A 125 12.45 2.69 8.81
CA ASN A 125 13.67 2.81 8.01
C ASN A 125 14.87 2.05 8.63
N ARG A 126 14.73 1.51 9.86
CA ARG A 126 15.82 0.92 10.66
C ARG A 126 16.99 1.89 10.88
N ASP A 127 16.69 3.18 11.00
CA ASP A 127 17.68 4.26 11.14
C ASP A 127 17.84 4.66 12.60
N LEU A 128 18.81 4.04 13.27
CA LEU A 128 19.15 4.34 14.66
C LEU A 128 19.62 5.79 14.82
N SER A 129 20.25 6.40 13.82
CA SER A 129 20.78 7.75 13.91
C SER A 129 19.64 8.78 14.06
N PHE A 130 18.55 8.61 13.30
CA PHE A 130 17.36 9.45 13.46
C PHE A 130 16.65 9.21 14.80
N VAL A 131 16.58 7.96 15.27
CA VAL A 131 16.01 7.65 16.59
C VAL A 131 16.80 8.36 17.70
N GLN A 132 18.12 8.33 17.65
CA GLN A 132 19.01 9.05 18.57
C GLN A 132 18.80 10.56 18.48
N LYS A 133 18.79 11.12 17.27
CA LYS A 133 18.58 12.54 17.02
C LYS A 133 17.24 13.05 17.57
N LEU A 134 16.15 12.33 17.34
CA LEU A 134 14.83 12.69 17.87
C LEU A 134 14.84 12.73 19.41
N THR A 135 15.52 11.78 20.04
CA THR A 135 15.67 11.72 21.50
C THR A 135 16.51 12.89 22.03
N GLU A 136 17.64 13.20 21.38
CA GLU A 136 18.49 14.36 21.73
C GLU A 136 17.73 15.68 21.64
N LEU A 137 16.83 15.81 20.67
CA LEU A 137 15.92 16.95 20.53
C LEU A 137 14.80 16.98 21.56
N GLY A 138 14.69 15.96 22.41
CA GLY A 138 13.73 15.85 23.50
C GLY A 138 12.34 15.39 23.07
N VAL A 139 12.21 14.64 21.98
CA VAL A 139 10.97 13.91 21.69
C VAL A 139 10.82 12.79 22.72
N PRO A 140 9.67 12.67 23.43
CA PRO A 140 9.49 11.65 24.44
C PRO A 140 9.58 10.23 23.87
N LEU A 141 10.28 9.31 24.56
CA LEU A 141 10.40 7.91 24.13
C LEU A 141 9.08 7.13 24.22
N ASP A 142 8.12 7.64 24.98
CA ASP A 142 6.80 7.05 25.17
C ASP A 142 5.71 7.75 24.34
N VAL A 143 6.11 8.64 23.41
CA VAL A 143 5.17 9.25 22.48
C VAL A 143 4.49 8.16 21.64
N THR A 144 3.20 8.32 21.37
CA THR A 144 2.48 7.32 20.57
C THR A 144 2.23 7.80 19.15
N THR A 145 2.19 6.85 18.22
CA THR A 145 1.71 7.06 16.86
C THR A 145 0.20 7.32 16.84
N THR A 146 -0.34 7.64 15.68
CA THR A 146 -1.80 7.74 15.48
C THR A 146 -2.53 6.43 15.74
N LYS A 147 -1.84 5.29 15.59
CA LYS A 147 -2.35 3.94 15.92
C LYS A 147 -2.09 3.57 17.39
N GLY A 148 -1.43 4.46 18.13
CA GLY A 148 -1.20 4.37 19.57
C GLY A 148 -0.03 3.49 19.98
N SER A 149 0.82 3.02 19.06
CA SER A 149 2.04 2.27 19.40
C SER A 149 3.15 3.19 19.89
N THR A 150 3.97 2.71 20.82
CA THR A 150 5.19 3.41 21.25
C THR A 150 6.37 3.07 20.33
N PRO A 151 7.43 3.90 20.28
CA PRO A 151 8.65 3.59 19.54
C PRO A 151 9.24 2.22 19.87
N LEU A 152 9.25 1.84 21.14
CA LEU A 152 9.76 0.53 21.58
C LEU A 152 8.88 -0.61 21.07
N GLU A 153 7.55 -0.47 21.11
CA GLU A 153 6.61 -1.46 20.59
C GLU A 153 6.81 -1.70 19.09
N ILE A 154 6.98 -0.65 18.30
CA ILE A 154 7.26 -0.76 16.86
C ILE A 154 8.59 -1.47 16.61
N ALA A 155 9.66 -1.04 17.30
CA ALA A 155 11.00 -1.61 17.11
C ALA A 155 11.04 -3.13 17.43
N LEU A 156 10.36 -3.56 18.49
CA LEU A 156 10.23 -4.98 18.84
C LEU A 156 9.42 -5.77 17.81
N ARG A 157 8.31 -5.21 17.32
CA ARG A 157 7.44 -5.87 16.35
C ARG A 157 8.16 -6.13 15.03
N ILE A 158 8.94 -5.16 14.52
CA ILE A 158 9.68 -5.31 13.28
C ILE A 158 11.07 -5.95 13.46
N GLN A 159 11.40 -6.39 14.68
CA GLN A 159 12.69 -7.00 15.03
C GLN A 159 13.89 -6.08 14.68
N ALA A 160 13.76 -4.79 15.02
CA ALA A 160 14.84 -3.81 14.90
C ALA A 160 15.70 -3.80 16.17
N ASP A 161 16.46 -4.89 16.38
CA ASP A 161 17.14 -5.17 17.64
C ASP A 161 18.08 -4.06 18.11
N SER A 162 18.82 -3.42 17.19
CA SER A 162 19.70 -2.29 17.54
C SER A 162 18.92 -1.10 18.09
N ILE A 163 17.73 -0.84 17.56
CA ILE A 163 16.86 0.26 17.97
C ILE A 163 16.14 -0.10 19.27
N SER A 164 15.57 -1.30 19.38
CA SER A 164 14.86 -1.71 20.59
C SER A 164 15.80 -1.75 21.80
N ASN A 165 17.00 -2.32 21.65
CA ASN A 165 18.02 -2.33 22.69
C ASN A 165 18.44 -0.91 23.11
N TRP A 166 18.58 0.00 22.12
CA TRP A 166 18.93 1.39 22.40
C TRP A 166 17.80 2.11 23.16
N LEU A 167 16.55 1.97 22.71
CA LEU A 167 15.38 2.56 23.36
C LEU A 167 15.21 2.07 24.79
N GLU A 168 15.39 0.77 25.05
CA GLU A 168 15.34 0.20 26.38
C GLU A 168 16.44 0.75 27.29
N ALA A 169 17.67 0.85 26.78
CA ALA A 169 18.81 1.40 27.53
C ALA A 169 18.62 2.89 27.89
N HIS A 170 17.80 3.62 27.14
CA HIS A 170 17.51 5.05 27.37
C HIS A 170 16.17 5.31 28.06
N GLY A 171 15.53 4.28 28.61
CA GLY A 171 14.40 4.42 29.52
C GLY A 171 13.01 4.35 28.88
N ALA A 172 12.88 3.83 27.66
CA ALA A 172 11.57 3.55 27.08
C ALA A 172 10.77 2.56 27.95
N ASN A 173 9.50 2.86 28.19
CA ASN A 173 8.68 2.15 29.17
C ASN A 173 8.10 0.84 28.58
N LYS A 174 8.66 -0.29 29.00
CA LYS A 174 8.19 -1.64 28.59
C LYS A 174 6.75 -1.95 29.00
N ASN A 175 6.22 -1.29 30.02
CA ASN A 175 4.85 -1.53 30.47
C ASN A 175 3.80 -0.95 29.54
N LEU A 176 4.21 -0.13 28.57
CA LEU A 176 3.32 0.42 27.54
C LEU A 176 3.19 -0.50 26.32
N ILE A 177 3.98 -1.58 26.24
CA ILE A 177 3.88 -2.55 25.15
C ILE A 177 2.54 -3.28 25.27
N ARG A 178 1.71 -3.17 24.23
CA ARG A 178 0.41 -3.82 24.19
C ARG A 178 0.55 -5.20 23.57
N LEU A 179 0.23 -6.23 24.34
CA LEU A 179 0.08 -7.58 23.84
C LEU A 179 -1.35 -7.72 23.31
N VAL A 180 -1.51 -7.57 21.99
CA VAL A 180 -2.79 -7.82 21.34
C VAL A 180 -2.93 -9.32 21.11
N GLU A 181 -3.92 -9.94 21.75
CA GLU A 181 -4.29 -11.33 21.52
C GLU A 181 -5.58 -11.36 20.70
N ALA A 182 -5.50 -11.87 19.48
CA ALA A 182 -6.66 -11.99 18.60
C ALA A 182 -7.35 -13.35 18.80
N LYS A 183 -8.67 -13.37 19.01
CA LYS A 183 -9.44 -14.58 19.30
C LYS A 183 -10.72 -14.65 18.47
N GLY A 184 -11.09 -15.86 18.07
CA GLY A 184 -12.37 -16.11 17.37
C GLY A 184 -12.40 -15.59 15.93
N PRO A 185 -13.59 -15.59 15.28
CA PRO A 185 -13.75 -15.14 13.91
C PRO A 185 -13.29 -13.70 13.70
N TYR A 186 -12.74 -13.40 12.52
CA TYR A 186 -12.26 -12.06 12.14
C TYR A 186 -11.37 -11.41 13.21
N LEU A 187 -10.47 -12.20 13.80
CA LEU A 187 -9.51 -11.77 14.83
C LEU A 187 -10.19 -11.16 16.07
N GLY A 188 -11.46 -11.51 16.32
CA GLY A 188 -12.25 -11.04 17.45
C GLY A 188 -12.85 -9.64 17.29
N GLN A 189 -12.71 -9.05 16.14
CA GLN A 189 -13.25 -7.72 15.88
C GLN A 189 -14.76 -7.77 15.61
N GLN A 190 -15.48 -6.77 16.13
CA GLN A 190 -16.91 -6.63 15.83
C GLN A 190 -17.11 -6.24 14.38
N PRO A 191 -17.89 -7.02 13.61
CA PRO A 191 -18.10 -6.77 12.19
C PRO A 191 -18.64 -5.36 11.89
N PRO A 192 -18.19 -4.74 10.78
CA PRO A 192 -18.72 -3.47 10.32
C PRO A 192 -20.12 -3.64 9.72
N GLN A 193 -20.83 -2.54 9.61
CA GLN A 193 -22.07 -2.43 8.85
C GLN A 193 -21.79 -1.66 7.54
N LEU A 194 -22.42 -0.51 7.35
CA LEU A 194 -22.25 0.36 6.17
C LEU A 194 -21.09 1.36 6.29
N GLU A 195 -20.37 1.36 7.39
CA GLU A 195 -19.18 2.17 7.61
C GLU A 195 -17.93 1.27 7.63
N ALA A 196 -16.97 1.59 6.80
CA ALA A 196 -15.70 0.86 6.73
C ALA A 196 -14.91 1.02 8.04
N LYS A 197 -14.31 -0.07 8.51
CA LYS A 197 -13.46 -0.09 9.70
C LYS A 197 -12.06 -0.56 9.36
N LEU A 198 -11.08 -0.06 10.10
CA LEU A 198 -9.72 -0.59 10.10
C LEU A 198 -9.74 -2.03 10.61
N PHE A 199 -9.10 -2.97 9.89
CA PHE A 199 -9.11 -4.37 10.27
C PHE A 199 -8.02 -4.71 11.28
N ALA A 200 -8.39 -5.32 12.40
CA ALA A 200 -7.51 -5.82 13.47
C ALA A 200 -6.35 -4.86 13.82
N PRO A 201 -6.66 -3.63 14.29
CA PRO A 201 -5.65 -2.62 14.61
C PRO A 201 -4.66 -3.13 15.65
N ASN A 202 -3.38 -2.84 15.43
CA ASN A 202 -2.22 -3.29 16.22
C ASN A 202 -1.94 -4.81 16.19
N PHE A 203 -2.68 -5.57 15.40
CA PHE A 203 -2.41 -6.99 15.18
C PHE A 203 -2.11 -7.27 13.70
N ILE A 204 -3.00 -6.85 12.79
CA ILE A 204 -2.80 -6.86 11.33
C ILE A 204 -2.43 -5.47 10.86
N SER A 205 -3.33 -4.49 11.01
CA SER A 205 -3.06 -3.10 10.63
C SER A 205 -2.17 -2.44 11.66
N THR A 206 -0.94 -2.21 11.27
CA THR A 206 0.15 -1.69 12.11
C THR A 206 0.70 -0.38 11.55
N GLU A 207 1.85 0.10 11.99
CA GLU A 207 2.52 1.25 11.39
C GLU A 207 3.23 0.92 10.08
N GLU A 208 3.31 -0.35 9.70
CA GLU A 208 3.79 -0.76 8.38
C GLU A 208 2.71 -0.44 7.32
N TYR A 209 2.98 -0.71 6.06
CA TYR A 209 1.99 -0.64 5.01
C TYR A 209 1.48 -2.03 4.71
N GLU A 210 0.25 -2.33 5.14
CA GLU A 210 -0.42 -3.60 4.92
C GLU A 210 -1.38 -3.50 3.74
N PHE A 211 -1.38 -4.52 2.87
CA PHE A 211 -2.20 -4.54 1.66
C PHE A 211 -2.52 -5.96 1.18
N GLY A 212 -3.42 -6.08 0.21
CA GLY A 212 -3.71 -7.31 -0.49
C GLY A 212 -3.98 -8.48 0.45
N SER A 213 -5.19 -8.55 1.02
CA SER A 213 -5.54 -9.53 2.04
C SER A 213 -6.47 -10.61 1.54
N VAL A 214 -6.31 -11.85 2.03
CA VAL A 214 -7.20 -12.98 1.73
C VAL A 214 -7.36 -13.91 2.92
N PHE A 215 -8.59 -14.32 3.19
CA PHE A 215 -8.88 -15.47 4.04
C PHE A 215 -9.00 -16.74 3.22
N ASN A 216 -8.69 -17.89 3.82
CA ASN A 216 -9.13 -19.17 3.29
C ASN A 216 -10.65 -19.32 3.48
N THR A 217 -11.25 -20.33 2.84
CA THR A 217 -12.70 -20.60 2.88
C THR A 217 -13.21 -20.90 4.29
N ALA A 218 -12.40 -21.53 5.12
CA ALA A 218 -12.73 -21.82 6.52
C ALA A 218 -12.69 -20.58 7.41
N GLY A 219 -12.04 -19.49 6.98
CA GLY A 219 -11.88 -18.26 7.75
C GLY A 219 -10.91 -18.41 8.94
N ASP A 220 -10.02 -19.39 8.88
CA ASP A 220 -9.05 -19.69 9.94
C ASP A 220 -7.58 -19.48 9.52
N GLU A 221 -7.35 -19.10 8.27
CA GLU A 221 -6.05 -18.65 7.75
C GLU A 221 -6.21 -17.27 7.10
N PHE A 222 -5.27 -16.37 7.37
CA PHE A 222 -5.25 -15.01 6.84
C PHE A 222 -3.87 -14.67 6.29
N PHE A 223 -3.83 -14.27 5.02
CA PHE A 223 -2.62 -13.88 4.30
C PHE A 223 -2.72 -12.43 3.87
N TYR A 224 -1.61 -11.69 3.89
CA TYR A 224 -1.58 -10.30 3.45
C TYR A 224 -0.16 -9.85 3.09
N GLY A 225 -0.07 -8.82 2.26
CA GLY A 225 1.19 -8.18 1.88
C GLY A 225 1.60 -7.12 2.90
N VAL A 226 2.92 -6.93 3.06
CA VAL A 226 3.49 -5.85 3.89
C VAL A 226 4.67 -5.22 3.18
N ASP A 227 4.69 -3.90 3.05
CA ASP A 227 5.87 -3.16 2.58
C ASP A 227 6.81 -2.84 3.75
N LEU A 228 7.98 -3.42 3.74
CA LEU A 228 9.06 -3.19 4.70
C LEU A 228 10.04 -2.09 4.23
N GLY A 229 9.52 -1.01 3.67
CA GLY A 229 10.34 0.11 3.18
C GLY A 229 10.96 -0.16 1.79
N GLY A 230 10.14 -0.65 0.86
CA GLY A 230 10.51 -0.97 -0.52
C GLY A 230 10.91 -2.42 -0.75
N ARG A 231 10.66 -3.28 0.23
CA ARG A 231 10.74 -4.73 0.12
C ARG A 231 9.44 -5.33 0.63
N ASN A 232 8.64 -5.85 -0.29
CA ASN A 232 7.36 -6.42 0.04
C ASN A 232 7.49 -7.90 0.38
N VAL A 233 6.76 -8.31 1.40
CA VAL A 233 6.74 -9.69 1.92
C VAL A 233 5.28 -10.13 2.11
N ILE A 234 5.05 -11.44 2.17
CA ILE A 234 3.74 -11.98 2.52
C ILE A 234 3.80 -12.51 3.95
N ARG A 235 2.86 -12.03 4.76
CA ARG A 235 2.62 -12.48 6.14
C ARG A 235 1.38 -13.36 6.22
N TYR A 236 1.36 -14.15 7.29
CA TYR A 236 0.37 -15.17 7.55
C TYR A 236 0.04 -15.23 9.04
N SER A 237 -1.24 -15.48 9.34
CA SER A 237 -1.73 -15.77 10.69
C SER A 237 -2.77 -16.88 10.63
N LYS A 238 -2.79 -17.79 11.62
CA LYS A 238 -3.67 -18.96 11.68
C LYS A 238 -4.43 -18.99 12.99
N LEU A 239 -5.73 -19.27 12.90
CA LEU A 239 -6.60 -19.54 14.05
C LEU A 239 -6.42 -20.99 14.48
N SER A 240 -5.95 -21.21 15.71
CA SER A 240 -5.86 -22.54 16.30
C SER A 240 -6.39 -22.50 17.73
N LYS A 241 -7.31 -23.42 18.06
CA LYS A 241 -7.95 -23.48 19.39
C LYS A 241 -8.56 -22.16 19.86
N GLY A 242 -9.12 -21.41 18.91
CA GLY A 242 -9.77 -20.12 19.17
C GLY A 242 -8.86 -18.91 19.34
N VAL A 243 -7.54 -19.07 19.12
CA VAL A 243 -6.54 -17.99 19.23
C VAL A 243 -5.76 -17.91 17.91
N TRP A 244 -5.58 -16.69 17.40
CA TRP A 244 -4.77 -16.43 16.22
C TRP A 244 -3.28 -16.40 16.56
N SER A 245 -2.46 -17.04 15.72
CA SER A 245 -1.01 -16.92 15.82
C SER A 245 -0.58 -15.47 15.58
N LYS A 246 0.54 -15.05 16.18
CA LYS A 246 1.16 -13.80 15.76
C LYS A 246 1.50 -13.88 14.27
N PRO A 247 1.27 -12.78 13.51
CA PRO A 247 1.64 -12.77 12.10
C PRO A 247 3.12 -13.10 11.88
N GLU A 248 3.38 -14.01 10.96
CA GLU A 248 4.73 -14.41 10.56
C GLU A 248 4.95 -14.22 9.07
N THR A 249 6.19 -13.92 8.67
CA THR A 249 6.56 -13.79 7.26
C THR A 249 6.78 -15.19 6.67
N ILE A 250 5.96 -15.56 5.69
CA ILE A 250 6.05 -16.86 5.00
C ILE A 250 6.75 -16.78 3.65
N LEU A 251 6.71 -15.62 2.99
CA LEU A 251 7.42 -15.37 1.74
C LEU A 251 8.19 -14.06 1.83
N SER A 252 9.50 -14.12 1.64
CA SER A 252 10.39 -12.98 1.57
C SER A 252 11.64 -13.31 0.76
N HIS A 253 12.23 -12.30 0.13
CA HIS A 253 13.51 -12.42 -0.55
C HIS A 253 14.34 -11.14 -0.39
N GLU A 254 15.67 -11.24 -0.40
CA GLU A 254 16.53 -10.05 -0.24
C GLU A 254 16.48 -9.10 -1.43
N LYS A 255 16.19 -9.61 -2.63
CA LYS A 255 16.22 -8.91 -3.92
C LYS A 255 14.84 -8.59 -4.46
N TYR A 256 13.84 -9.48 -4.23
CA TYR A 256 12.54 -9.45 -4.88
C TYR A 256 11.43 -9.10 -3.90
N GLY A 257 10.38 -8.42 -4.40
CA GLY A 257 9.15 -8.19 -3.67
C GLY A 257 8.13 -9.30 -3.94
N TYR A 258 7.32 -9.63 -2.93
CA TYR A 258 6.19 -10.53 -3.01
C TYR A 258 4.94 -9.83 -2.52
N ASN A 259 3.92 -9.71 -3.39
CA ASN A 259 2.73 -8.90 -3.16
C ASN A 259 1.46 -9.69 -3.45
N ASP A 260 0.33 -9.16 -2.95
CA ASP A 260 -1.04 -9.52 -3.32
C ASP A 260 -1.31 -11.02 -3.30
N PRO A 261 -1.23 -11.65 -2.11
CA PRO A 261 -1.51 -13.08 -1.98
C PRO A 261 -2.97 -13.41 -2.32
N PHE A 262 -3.19 -14.50 -3.04
CA PHE A 262 -4.51 -15.05 -3.30
C PHE A 262 -4.50 -16.57 -3.37
N LEU A 263 -5.43 -17.26 -2.69
CA LEU A 263 -5.51 -18.72 -2.70
C LEU A 263 -6.18 -19.22 -3.97
N SER A 264 -5.69 -20.38 -4.50
CA SER A 264 -6.43 -21.12 -5.51
C SER A 264 -7.74 -21.64 -4.94
N PRO A 265 -8.76 -21.97 -5.77
CA PRO A 265 -10.05 -22.46 -5.28
C PRO A 265 -9.97 -23.74 -4.42
N ASP A 266 -8.97 -24.58 -4.65
CA ASP A 266 -8.67 -25.78 -3.86
C ASP A 266 -7.73 -25.53 -2.68
N GLU A 267 -7.30 -24.27 -2.48
CA GLU A 267 -6.39 -23.78 -1.43
C GLU A 267 -5.02 -24.49 -1.37
N ASN A 268 -4.67 -25.23 -2.43
CA ASN A 268 -3.38 -25.91 -2.51
C ASN A 268 -2.26 -25.02 -3.02
N ARG A 269 -2.61 -23.86 -3.61
CA ARG A 269 -1.65 -22.87 -4.11
C ARG A 269 -1.94 -21.49 -3.52
N LEU A 270 -0.88 -20.82 -3.12
CA LEU A 270 -0.91 -19.39 -2.82
C LEU A 270 -0.27 -18.65 -3.99
N TYR A 271 -1.08 -17.94 -4.76
CA TYR A 271 -0.64 -17.06 -5.83
C TYR A 271 -0.23 -15.71 -5.26
N PHE A 272 0.69 -15.04 -5.95
CA PHE A 272 1.16 -13.69 -5.62
C PHE A 272 1.84 -13.07 -6.84
N ILE A 273 2.12 -11.79 -6.78
CA ILE A 273 2.90 -11.09 -7.81
C ILE A 273 4.32 -10.83 -7.33
N SER A 274 5.27 -10.86 -8.26
CA SER A 274 6.68 -10.65 -7.95
C SER A 274 7.47 -10.18 -9.16
N ASN A 275 8.45 -9.31 -8.91
CA ASN A 275 9.48 -8.93 -9.88
C ASN A 275 10.67 -9.91 -9.93
N GLN A 276 10.48 -11.14 -9.49
CA GLN A 276 11.51 -12.16 -9.43
C GLN A 276 11.97 -12.56 -10.84
N ALA A 277 13.29 -12.69 -11.02
CA ALA A 277 13.87 -13.28 -12.22
C ALA A 277 13.47 -14.78 -12.32
N LEU A 278 13.24 -15.28 -13.54
CA LEU A 278 12.78 -16.66 -13.76
C LEU A 278 13.76 -17.72 -13.22
N ASP A 279 15.05 -17.43 -13.18
CA ASP A 279 16.08 -18.29 -12.62
C ASP A 279 16.27 -18.14 -11.10
N GLY A 280 15.55 -17.18 -10.47
CA GLY A 280 15.66 -16.86 -9.06
C GLY A 280 16.97 -16.19 -8.62
N LEU A 281 17.87 -15.88 -9.55
CA LEU A 281 19.22 -15.36 -9.29
C LEU A 281 19.46 -13.99 -9.94
N GLY A 282 18.82 -13.73 -11.09
CA GLY A 282 18.98 -12.53 -11.91
C GLY A 282 18.57 -11.23 -11.20
N ASP A 283 18.65 -10.12 -11.91
CA ASP A 283 18.13 -8.84 -11.41
C ASP A 283 16.60 -8.81 -11.47
N PRO A 284 15.96 -7.99 -10.62
CA PRO A 284 14.52 -7.82 -10.69
C PRO A 284 14.07 -7.43 -12.10
N LYS A 285 12.97 -8.03 -12.55
CA LYS A 285 12.35 -7.78 -13.86
C LYS A 285 10.98 -7.10 -13.70
N ASP A 286 10.17 -7.09 -14.77
CA ASP A 286 8.74 -6.79 -14.75
C ASP A 286 7.99 -7.68 -13.74
N ILE A 287 6.84 -7.26 -13.33
CA ILE A 287 6.03 -7.98 -12.34
C ILE A 287 5.25 -9.09 -13.04
N ASP A 288 5.47 -10.33 -12.60
CA ASP A 288 4.76 -11.52 -13.03
C ASP A 288 3.89 -12.09 -11.92
N ILE A 289 2.91 -12.92 -12.31
CA ILE A 289 2.16 -13.79 -11.40
C ILE A 289 2.95 -15.07 -11.14
N TRP A 290 3.12 -15.39 -9.85
CA TRP A 290 3.80 -16.57 -9.34
C TRP A 290 2.88 -17.31 -8.38
N TYR A 291 3.24 -18.53 -8.00
CA TYR A 291 2.59 -19.26 -6.91
C TYR A 291 3.58 -20.15 -6.17
N VAL A 292 3.19 -20.52 -4.95
CA VAL A 292 3.80 -21.61 -4.18
C VAL A 292 2.76 -22.69 -3.92
N GLU A 293 3.19 -23.93 -3.83
CA GLU A 293 2.34 -25.09 -3.53
C GLU A 293 2.45 -25.47 -2.06
N ARG A 294 1.32 -25.82 -1.45
CA ARG A 294 1.29 -26.24 -0.06
C ARG A 294 2.07 -27.55 0.14
N GLN A 295 2.99 -27.57 1.08
CA GLN A 295 3.83 -28.72 1.43
C GLN A 295 3.82 -28.95 2.94
N GLY A 296 2.91 -29.82 3.42
CA GLY A 296 2.69 -30.01 4.85
C GLY A 296 2.24 -28.73 5.56
N GLU A 297 3.02 -28.27 6.53
CA GLU A 297 2.78 -26.99 7.24
C GLU A 297 3.41 -25.77 6.53
N GLY A 298 4.09 -25.96 5.39
CA GLY A 298 4.80 -24.90 4.69
C GLY A 298 4.45 -24.81 3.21
N TRP A 299 5.32 -24.14 2.45
CA TRP A 299 5.15 -23.82 1.04
C TRP A 299 6.39 -24.22 0.22
N SER A 300 6.18 -24.54 -1.06
CA SER A 300 7.27 -24.80 -2.01
C SER A 300 8.10 -23.54 -2.30
N ALA A 301 9.18 -23.70 -3.07
CA ALA A 301 9.79 -22.57 -3.76
C ALA A 301 8.80 -21.92 -4.75
N PRO A 302 8.93 -20.61 -5.05
CA PRO A 302 8.12 -19.91 -6.06
C PRO A 302 8.16 -20.54 -7.44
N ILE A 303 7.00 -20.66 -8.09
CA ILE A 303 6.81 -21.18 -9.44
C ILE A 303 6.12 -20.12 -10.29
N ASN A 304 6.70 -19.77 -11.44
CA ASN A 304 6.10 -18.79 -12.37
C ASN A 304 4.82 -19.38 -13.01
N ALA A 305 3.75 -18.59 -13.12
CA ALA A 305 2.46 -19.04 -13.68
C ALA A 305 2.50 -19.35 -15.19
N GLY A 306 3.59 -19.00 -15.86
CA GLY A 306 3.87 -19.34 -17.24
C GLY A 306 3.35 -18.36 -18.29
N PRO A 307 3.71 -18.58 -19.56
CA PRO A 307 3.60 -17.58 -20.63
C PRO A 307 2.16 -17.33 -21.13
N ASN A 308 1.18 -18.12 -20.74
CA ASN A 308 -0.23 -17.85 -21.05
C ASN A 308 -0.85 -16.80 -20.14
N ILE A 309 -0.22 -16.55 -19.00
CA ILE A 309 -0.58 -15.53 -18.02
C ILE A 309 0.41 -14.36 -18.13
N ASN A 310 1.69 -14.65 -17.86
CA ASN A 310 2.77 -13.67 -17.80
C ASN A 310 3.27 -13.31 -19.21
N SER A 311 3.62 -12.05 -19.38
CA SER A 311 4.10 -11.49 -20.65
C SER A 311 5.45 -10.77 -20.44
N LYS A 312 5.77 -9.76 -21.25
CA LYS A 312 6.88 -8.83 -21.05
C LYS A 312 6.42 -7.52 -20.42
N SER A 313 5.19 -7.49 -19.98
CA SER A 313 4.52 -6.39 -19.32
C SER A 313 4.27 -6.75 -17.87
N GLU A 314 3.62 -5.88 -17.14
CA GLU A 314 3.30 -6.12 -15.75
C GLU A 314 1.95 -6.82 -15.60
N GLU A 315 1.89 -7.92 -14.85
CA GLU A 315 0.69 -8.62 -14.46
C GLU A 315 0.44 -8.42 -12.97
N TYR A 316 -0.76 -7.91 -12.63
CA TYR A 316 -1.12 -7.54 -11.25
C TYR A 316 -2.37 -8.24 -10.77
N TYR A 317 -2.42 -8.43 -9.48
CA TYR A 317 -3.54 -8.87 -8.67
C TYR A 317 -4.35 -10.03 -9.27
N ILE A 318 -4.60 -11.02 -8.46
CA ILE A 318 -5.17 -12.30 -8.89
C ILE A 318 -6.46 -12.58 -8.11
N SER A 319 -7.48 -13.08 -8.81
CA SER A 319 -8.62 -13.71 -8.17
C SER A 319 -9.16 -14.87 -9.02
N PHE A 320 -10.00 -15.73 -8.44
CA PHE A 320 -10.46 -16.94 -9.10
C PHE A 320 -11.97 -17.13 -8.96
N THR A 321 -12.58 -17.69 -10.02
CA THR A 321 -13.88 -18.35 -9.91
C THR A 321 -13.73 -19.74 -9.28
N GLU A 322 -14.82 -20.34 -8.78
CA GLU A 322 -14.82 -21.71 -8.24
C GLU A 322 -14.38 -22.76 -9.27
N GLU A 323 -14.56 -22.48 -10.57
CA GLU A 323 -14.11 -23.33 -11.68
C GLU A 323 -12.63 -23.15 -12.04
N GLY A 324 -11.90 -22.25 -11.36
CA GLY A 324 -10.48 -21.98 -11.57
C GLY A 324 -10.16 -21.03 -12.71
N THR A 325 -11.13 -20.25 -13.21
CA THR A 325 -10.83 -19.13 -14.12
C THR A 325 -10.12 -18.05 -13.34
N MET A 326 -8.90 -17.69 -13.75
CA MET A 326 -8.12 -16.60 -13.16
C MET A 326 -8.52 -15.27 -13.77
N TYR A 327 -8.74 -14.25 -12.94
CA TYR A 327 -8.87 -12.85 -13.34
C TYR A 327 -7.65 -12.08 -12.81
N PHE A 328 -7.11 -11.17 -13.62
CA PHE A 328 -5.93 -10.38 -13.29
C PHE A 328 -5.86 -9.12 -14.15
N ALA A 329 -5.00 -8.17 -13.80
CA ALA A 329 -4.74 -6.98 -14.58
C ALA A 329 -3.39 -7.06 -15.32
N SER A 330 -3.30 -6.49 -16.52
CA SER A 330 -2.04 -6.38 -17.27
C SER A 330 -2.03 -5.16 -18.18
N ASP A 331 -0.87 -4.56 -18.39
CA ASP A 331 -0.65 -3.45 -19.33
C ASP A 331 -0.13 -3.90 -20.71
N LYS A 332 -0.20 -5.21 -21.01
CA LYS A 332 0.43 -5.84 -22.18
C LYS A 332 0.06 -5.28 -23.55
N ASN A 333 -1.05 -4.54 -23.68
CA ASN A 333 -1.52 -4.04 -24.96
C ASN A 333 -1.62 -2.51 -25.02
N GLN A 334 -1.37 -1.80 -23.93
CA GLN A 334 -1.58 -0.35 -23.85
C GLN A 334 -0.65 0.27 -22.78
N ASN A 335 -0.66 1.59 -22.70
CA ASN A 335 0.10 2.32 -21.69
C ASN A 335 -0.62 2.38 -20.31
N HIS A 336 -1.64 1.56 -20.09
CA HIS A 336 -2.40 1.44 -18.86
C HIS A 336 -2.85 -0.01 -18.65
N HIS A 337 -3.19 -0.36 -17.40
CA HIS A 337 -3.66 -1.69 -17.07
C HIS A 337 -5.13 -1.87 -17.49
N ASP A 338 -5.40 -3.07 -17.98
CA ASP A 338 -6.72 -3.61 -18.30
C ASP A 338 -6.93 -4.93 -17.56
N ILE A 339 -8.20 -5.33 -17.38
CA ILE A 339 -8.55 -6.59 -16.74
C ILE A 339 -8.70 -7.68 -17.79
N TYR A 340 -8.06 -8.81 -17.51
CA TYR A 340 -8.05 -10.04 -18.30
C TYR A 340 -8.58 -11.21 -17.49
N TYR A 341 -8.98 -12.27 -18.19
CA TYR A 341 -9.24 -13.57 -17.59
C TYR A 341 -8.58 -14.70 -18.39
N SER A 342 -8.25 -15.79 -17.72
CA SER A 342 -7.74 -17.01 -18.33
C SER A 342 -8.40 -18.24 -17.72
N LYS A 343 -8.97 -19.09 -18.56
CA LYS A 343 -9.61 -20.37 -18.13
C LYS A 343 -8.56 -21.43 -17.88
N TYR A 344 -8.73 -22.18 -16.78
CA TYR A 344 -7.88 -23.34 -16.50
C TYR A 344 -8.46 -24.60 -17.15
N LYS A 345 -7.71 -25.23 -18.05
CA LYS A 345 -8.13 -26.46 -18.77
C LYS A 345 -6.96 -27.41 -18.99
N GLY A 346 -7.16 -28.67 -18.70
CA GLY A 346 -6.14 -29.69 -18.96
C GLY A 346 -4.83 -29.47 -18.19
N GLY A 347 -4.92 -28.97 -16.97
CA GLY A 347 -3.76 -28.74 -16.11
C GLY A 347 -2.98 -27.44 -16.39
N ARG A 348 -3.49 -26.54 -17.24
CA ARG A 348 -2.82 -25.27 -17.60
C ARG A 348 -3.81 -24.14 -17.84
N PHE A 349 -3.34 -22.92 -17.65
CA PHE A 349 -4.07 -21.74 -18.09
C PHE A 349 -4.07 -21.62 -19.62
N MET A 350 -5.20 -21.20 -20.16
CA MET A 350 -5.35 -20.88 -21.58
C MET A 350 -4.83 -19.45 -21.83
N GLU A 351 -4.70 -19.05 -23.10
CA GLU A 351 -4.36 -17.69 -23.46
C GLU A 351 -5.34 -16.69 -22.82
N ALA A 352 -4.81 -15.62 -22.22
CA ALA A 352 -5.58 -14.63 -21.51
C ALA A 352 -6.40 -13.75 -22.47
N VAL A 353 -7.65 -13.48 -22.09
CA VAL A 353 -8.62 -12.71 -22.86
C VAL A 353 -8.95 -11.41 -22.13
N LYS A 354 -8.81 -10.28 -22.82
CA LYS A 354 -9.20 -8.96 -22.29
C LYS A 354 -10.72 -8.87 -22.13
N LEU A 355 -11.20 -8.32 -20.99
CA LEU A 355 -12.62 -8.02 -20.80
C LEU A 355 -13.09 -6.88 -21.71
N GLY A 356 -14.40 -6.85 -21.97
CA GLY A 356 -15.04 -5.85 -22.81
C GLY A 356 -15.18 -4.47 -22.17
N PRO A 357 -15.78 -3.50 -22.92
CA PRO A 357 -15.84 -2.09 -22.52
C PRO A 357 -16.78 -1.78 -21.36
N ALA A 358 -17.56 -2.75 -20.87
CA ALA A 358 -18.31 -2.60 -19.62
C ALA A 358 -17.37 -2.51 -18.40
N ILE A 359 -16.17 -3.08 -18.53
CA ILE A 359 -15.15 -3.16 -17.49
C ILE A 359 -13.94 -2.29 -17.87
N ASN A 360 -13.27 -2.59 -18.99
CA ASN A 360 -12.09 -1.87 -19.44
C ASN A 360 -12.48 -0.63 -20.24
N THR A 361 -11.85 0.50 -19.93
CA THR A 361 -12.05 1.79 -20.62
C THR A 361 -10.70 2.30 -21.15
N GLU A 362 -10.61 3.58 -21.48
CA GLU A 362 -9.34 4.27 -21.78
C GLU A 362 -8.56 4.67 -20.51
N ALA A 363 -9.13 4.36 -19.33
CA ALA A 363 -8.52 4.65 -18.05
C ALA A 363 -7.70 3.44 -17.51
N TYR A 364 -7.18 3.58 -16.31
CA TYR A 364 -6.51 2.50 -15.59
C TYR A 364 -7.55 1.64 -14.88
N GLU A 365 -7.55 0.32 -15.13
CA GLU A 365 -8.33 -0.68 -14.42
C GLU A 365 -7.41 -1.81 -13.93
N ALA A 366 -7.41 -2.07 -12.60
CA ALA A 366 -6.57 -3.09 -11.98
C ALA A 366 -7.20 -3.68 -10.70
N ASP A 367 -6.46 -4.52 -9.99
CA ASP A 367 -6.82 -5.09 -8.68
C ASP A 367 -8.21 -5.75 -8.70
N VAL A 368 -8.41 -6.70 -9.60
CA VAL A 368 -9.72 -7.32 -9.83
C VAL A 368 -10.00 -8.47 -8.86
N TYR A 369 -11.12 -8.38 -8.15
CA TYR A 369 -11.75 -9.50 -7.47
C TYR A 369 -12.97 -9.98 -8.25
N VAL A 370 -13.04 -11.26 -8.56
CA VAL A 370 -14.23 -11.90 -9.13
C VAL A 370 -14.94 -12.74 -8.05
N ASP A 371 -16.26 -12.60 -7.95
CA ASP A 371 -17.08 -13.52 -7.17
C ASP A 371 -16.86 -14.98 -7.63
N PRO A 372 -16.69 -15.96 -6.72
CA PRO A 372 -16.47 -17.35 -7.11
C PRO A 372 -17.47 -17.93 -8.11
N LYS A 373 -18.72 -17.46 -8.07
CA LYS A 373 -19.79 -17.83 -9.02
C LYS A 373 -19.91 -16.89 -10.20
N GLU A 374 -18.97 -15.96 -10.32
CA GLU A 374 -18.92 -14.99 -11.43
C GLU A 374 -20.17 -14.10 -11.54
N THR A 375 -20.85 -13.80 -10.41
CA THR A 375 -22.08 -12.99 -10.40
C THR A 375 -21.79 -11.48 -10.36
N TYR A 376 -20.62 -11.08 -9.86
CA TYR A 376 -20.10 -9.72 -9.89
C TYR A 376 -18.57 -9.74 -9.91
N LEU A 377 -17.99 -8.59 -10.25
CA LEU A 377 -16.57 -8.32 -10.04
C LEU A 377 -16.39 -6.91 -9.46
N ILE A 378 -15.32 -6.76 -8.67
CA ILE A 378 -14.91 -5.49 -8.07
C ILE A 378 -13.48 -5.22 -8.53
N PHE A 379 -13.17 -3.98 -8.86
CA PHE A 379 -11.83 -3.59 -9.32
C PHE A 379 -11.51 -2.14 -9.01
N CYS A 380 -10.24 -1.81 -8.94
CA CYS A 380 -9.77 -0.44 -8.82
C CYS A 380 -9.72 0.22 -10.20
N ALA A 381 -10.18 1.47 -10.31
CA ALA A 381 -10.05 2.26 -11.52
C ALA A 381 -9.79 3.74 -11.24
N GLN A 382 -9.08 4.40 -12.18
CA GLN A 382 -8.83 5.84 -12.16
C GLN A 382 -9.67 6.49 -13.24
N ARG A 383 -10.89 6.90 -12.90
CA ARG A 383 -11.85 7.45 -13.86
C ARG A 383 -12.23 8.88 -13.53
N GLU A 384 -12.58 9.64 -14.55
CA GLU A 384 -13.13 10.99 -14.39
C GLU A 384 -14.40 10.93 -13.51
N GLY A 385 -14.50 11.85 -12.54
CA GLY A 385 -15.60 11.86 -11.57
C GLY A 385 -15.43 10.90 -10.39
N GLY A 386 -14.31 10.19 -10.28
CA GLY A 386 -13.95 9.43 -9.08
C GLY A 386 -13.68 10.33 -7.89
N LEU A 387 -13.70 9.75 -6.68
CA LEU A 387 -13.46 10.45 -5.42
C LEU A 387 -11.97 10.63 -5.13
N GLY A 388 -11.15 9.65 -5.52
CA GLY A 388 -9.74 9.59 -5.17
C GLY A 388 -8.78 9.34 -6.33
N ARG A 389 -7.59 8.86 -6.00
CA ARG A 389 -6.55 8.51 -6.97
C ARG A 389 -6.83 7.19 -7.70
N GLY A 390 -7.63 6.36 -7.09
CA GLY A 390 -8.15 5.11 -7.60
C GLY A 390 -9.27 4.68 -6.69
N ASP A 391 -10.43 4.44 -7.28
CA ASP A 391 -11.66 4.07 -6.58
C ASP A 391 -12.02 2.62 -6.88
N LEU A 392 -12.71 1.95 -5.97
CA LEU A 392 -13.33 0.67 -6.25
C LEU A 392 -14.63 0.85 -7.02
N TYR A 393 -14.77 0.06 -8.08
CA TYR A 393 -15.96 -0.06 -8.93
C TYR A 393 -16.48 -1.49 -8.87
N ILE A 394 -17.79 -1.66 -9.03
CA ILE A 394 -18.44 -2.96 -9.09
C ILE A 394 -19.23 -3.11 -10.40
N SER A 395 -19.18 -4.29 -11.01
CA SER A 395 -20.02 -4.69 -12.14
C SER A 395 -20.69 -6.01 -11.83
N PHE A 396 -21.92 -6.18 -12.30
CA PHE A 396 -22.70 -7.39 -12.10
C PHE A 396 -22.89 -8.13 -13.42
N LYS A 397 -23.16 -9.42 -13.37
CA LYS A 397 -23.64 -10.14 -14.55
C LYS A 397 -25.15 -9.97 -14.70
N ASP A 398 -25.58 -9.65 -15.92
CA ASP A 398 -26.99 -9.67 -16.30
C ASP A 398 -27.52 -11.10 -16.52
N LYS A 399 -28.79 -11.22 -16.84
CA LYS A 399 -29.43 -12.52 -17.06
C LYS A 399 -28.90 -13.27 -18.29
N GLU A 400 -28.33 -12.56 -19.22
CA GLU A 400 -27.70 -13.05 -20.44
C GLU A 400 -26.24 -13.45 -20.22
N GLY A 401 -25.67 -13.19 -19.02
CA GLY A 401 -24.30 -13.50 -18.65
C GLY A 401 -23.27 -12.45 -19.08
N ASN A 402 -23.71 -11.26 -19.49
CA ASN A 402 -22.80 -10.15 -19.82
C ASN A 402 -22.51 -9.30 -18.58
N TRP A 403 -21.35 -8.67 -18.55
CA TRP A 403 -21.01 -7.68 -17.54
C TRP A 403 -21.79 -6.37 -17.78
N THR A 404 -22.46 -5.86 -16.76
CA THR A 404 -23.09 -4.54 -16.80
C THR A 404 -22.03 -3.43 -16.77
N PRO A 405 -22.34 -2.21 -17.25
CA PRO A 405 -21.46 -1.06 -16.98
C PRO A 405 -21.16 -0.96 -15.49
N SER A 406 -19.88 -0.79 -15.16
CA SER A 406 -19.45 -0.75 -13.75
C SER A 406 -19.86 0.55 -13.06
N VAL A 407 -20.15 0.46 -11.77
CA VAL A 407 -20.62 1.57 -10.92
C VAL A 407 -19.57 1.84 -9.84
N ASN A 408 -19.25 3.13 -9.60
CA ASN A 408 -18.41 3.55 -8.47
C ASN A 408 -19.06 3.15 -7.14
N MET A 409 -18.31 2.57 -6.22
CA MET A 409 -18.87 2.06 -4.95
C MET A 409 -19.22 3.15 -3.94
N GLY A 410 -18.94 4.42 -4.25
CA GLY A 410 -19.34 5.59 -3.45
C GLY A 410 -18.48 5.80 -2.20
N ASP A 411 -18.84 6.81 -1.43
CA ASP A 411 -18.06 7.33 -0.30
C ASP A 411 -18.09 6.46 0.97
N ASN A 412 -18.95 5.43 1.02
CA ASN A 412 -18.88 4.41 2.07
C ASN A 412 -17.64 3.51 1.93
N VAL A 413 -17.09 3.39 0.72
CA VAL A 413 -15.92 2.56 0.38
C VAL A 413 -14.76 3.42 -0.07
N ASN A 414 -15.00 4.31 -1.04
CA ASN A 414 -13.98 5.14 -1.68
C ASN A 414 -13.72 6.43 -0.91
N THR A 415 -12.47 6.88 -0.93
CA THR A 415 -12.02 8.11 -0.26
C THR A 415 -11.25 9.00 -1.24
N GLN A 416 -10.66 10.10 -0.78
CA GLN A 416 -9.71 10.87 -1.57
C GLN A 416 -8.35 10.15 -1.75
N GLY A 417 -8.21 8.98 -1.14
CA GLY A 417 -7.02 8.13 -1.19
C GLY A 417 -6.92 7.29 -2.46
N HIS A 418 -6.49 6.06 -2.27
CA HIS A 418 -6.40 5.02 -3.29
C HIS A 418 -6.91 3.73 -2.67
N GLU A 419 -8.04 3.26 -3.12
CA GLU A 419 -8.64 2.00 -2.71
C GLU A 419 -8.24 0.92 -3.73
N LEU A 420 -7.69 -0.19 -3.23
CA LEU A 420 -7.12 -1.27 -4.04
C LEU A 420 -7.25 -2.62 -3.35
N CYS A 421 -6.88 -3.69 -4.05
CA CYS A 421 -6.84 -5.06 -3.52
C CYS A 421 -8.15 -5.53 -2.89
N PRO A 422 -9.31 -5.46 -3.57
CA PRO A 422 -10.58 -5.92 -3.02
C PRO A 422 -10.64 -7.44 -2.90
N PHE A 423 -11.17 -7.93 -1.78
CA PHE A 423 -11.44 -9.34 -1.51
C PHE A 423 -12.77 -9.47 -0.75
N VAL A 424 -13.62 -10.43 -1.13
CA VAL A 424 -14.83 -10.73 -0.38
C VAL A 424 -14.71 -12.10 0.28
N THR A 425 -15.10 -12.16 1.57
CA THR A 425 -15.07 -13.41 2.35
C THR A 425 -15.92 -14.51 1.71
N ALA A 426 -15.54 -15.79 1.89
CA ALA A 426 -16.21 -16.93 1.27
C ALA A 426 -17.72 -17.02 1.61
N ASP A 427 -18.14 -16.51 2.76
CA ASP A 427 -19.55 -16.42 3.16
C ASP A 427 -20.29 -15.23 2.51
N GLY A 428 -19.59 -14.43 1.70
CA GLY A 428 -20.12 -13.27 0.97
C GLY A 428 -20.49 -12.07 1.83
N LYS A 429 -20.09 -12.01 3.11
CA LYS A 429 -20.59 -10.98 4.04
C LYS A 429 -19.76 -9.73 4.12
N TYR A 430 -18.45 -9.80 3.88
CA TYR A 430 -17.55 -8.67 4.09
C TYR A 430 -16.62 -8.48 2.90
N LEU A 431 -16.54 -7.23 2.44
CA LEU A 431 -15.53 -6.75 1.52
C LEU A 431 -14.32 -6.27 2.34
N PHE A 432 -13.16 -6.81 2.06
CA PHE A 432 -11.85 -6.34 2.50
C PHE A 432 -11.18 -5.58 1.36
N TYR A 433 -10.45 -4.54 1.67
CA TYR A 433 -9.70 -3.76 0.68
C TYR A 433 -8.59 -2.95 1.36
N THR A 434 -7.64 -2.50 0.58
CA THR A 434 -6.57 -1.62 1.06
C THR A 434 -6.96 -0.17 0.83
N SER A 435 -6.86 0.66 1.85
CA SER A 435 -6.98 2.12 1.80
C SER A 435 -6.04 2.74 2.82
N ARG A 436 -5.47 3.92 2.51
CA ARG A 436 -4.62 4.68 3.45
C ARG A 436 -3.48 3.87 4.06
N GLN A 437 -2.90 2.96 3.27
CA GLN A 437 -1.80 2.05 3.66
C GLN A 437 -2.18 0.98 4.70
N ASP A 438 -3.47 0.68 4.85
CA ASP A 438 -4.01 -0.29 5.80
C ASP A 438 -5.10 -1.16 5.16
N ILE A 439 -5.42 -2.28 5.82
CA ILE A 439 -6.53 -3.14 5.44
C ILE A 439 -7.81 -2.66 6.13
N TYR A 440 -8.82 -2.35 5.33
CA TYR A 440 -10.16 -1.99 5.77
C TYR A 440 -11.15 -3.08 5.41
N TRP A 441 -12.28 -3.11 6.10
CA TRP A 441 -13.38 -4.01 5.80
C TRP A 441 -14.74 -3.35 6.03
N ILE A 442 -15.75 -3.81 5.27
CA ILE A 442 -17.11 -3.29 5.29
C ILE A 442 -18.09 -4.42 4.97
N SER A 443 -19.37 -4.31 5.41
CA SER A 443 -20.41 -5.26 5.00
C SER A 443 -20.71 -5.17 3.51
N THR A 444 -20.87 -6.31 2.85
CA THR A 444 -21.29 -6.40 1.44
C THR A 444 -22.72 -5.93 1.20
N THR A 445 -23.50 -5.63 2.24
CA THR A 445 -24.82 -5.00 2.10
C THR A 445 -24.75 -3.65 1.37
N VAL A 446 -23.58 -3.01 1.31
CA VAL A 446 -23.34 -1.82 0.45
C VAL A 446 -23.57 -2.12 -1.04
N PHE A 447 -23.46 -3.38 -1.49
CA PHE A 447 -23.69 -3.76 -2.89
C PHE A 447 -25.18 -3.70 -3.28
N GLU A 448 -26.09 -3.79 -2.32
CA GLU A 448 -27.53 -3.84 -2.61
C GLU A 448 -28.03 -2.57 -3.32
N SER A 449 -27.51 -1.41 -2.92
CA SER A 449 -27.86 -0.11 -3.52
C SER A 449 -27.19 0.13 -4.88
N LEU A 450 -26.21 -0.70 -5.27
CA LEU A 450 -25.42 -0.58 -6.49
C LEU A 450 -25.90 -1.55 -7.59
N ARG A 451 -26.78 -2.49 -7.25
CA ARG A 451 -27.35 -3.42 -8.24
C ARG A 451 -28.27 -2.68 -9.20
N PRO A 452 -28.20 -3.00 -10.52
CA PRO A 452 -29.08 -2.41 -11.53
C PRO A 452 -30.55 -2.81 -11.36
#